data_67384ee480738fb85c031294a1830209
#
_entry.id   67384ee480738fb85c031294a1830209
#
_cell.length_a   1.000
_cell.length_b   1.000
_cell.length_c   1.000
_cell.angle_alpha   90.00
_cell.angle_beta   90.00
_cell.angle_gamma   90.00
#
_symmetry.space_group_name_H-M   'P 1'
#
loop_
_entity.id
_entity.type
_entity.pdbx_description
1 polymer ?
#
loop_
_entity_poly.entity_id
_entity_poly.type
_entity_poly.pdbx_seq_one_letter_code
_entity_poly.pdbx_strand_id
1 'polypeptide(L)'
;MTQALQQAIVDQCQWQQVAPGLQVSELRYQPHGWDEAKRLVVVRQHMQRKAGGVPGKTLSLFADDPDLQGWRYGAMLTDLGLPAIEVWNLYRGRADCENRIKELKADFGLDSFVLRDFWATEAALGVSMLAYNLMSVFRHTVMRQKVHHTLATLHHKVLAVGAFWENPKVKPKIPTLRLAVARQRRHWFEGLWANAGEAVVLKMD
;
A
#
# COMPACT_ATOMS: atom_id res chain seq x y z
N MET A 1 -2.74 -19.89 -12.99
CA MET A 1 -3.96 -19.91 -13.82
C MET A 1 -3.93 -21.23 -14.58
N THR A 2 -5.05 -21.97 -14.61
CA THR A 2 -5.13 -23.27 -15.29
C THR A 2 -5.22 -23.09 -16.81
N GLN A 3 -4.79 -24.08 -17.60
CA GLN A 3 -4.89 -24.03 -19.07
C GLN A 3 -6.34 -23.82 -19.56
N ALA A 4 -7.31 -24.50 -18.92
CA ALA A 4 -8.73 -24.33 -19.25
C ALA A 4 -9.22 -22.88 -19.05
N LEU A 5 -8.75 -22.21 -18.01
CA LEU A 5 -9.09 -20.80 -17.79
C LEU A 5 -8.41 -19.87 -18.81
N GLN A 6 -7.18 -20.17 -19.18
CA GLN A 6 -6.49 -19.41 -20.22
C GLN A 6 -7.23 -19.51 -21.55
N GLN A 7 -7.64 -20.70 -21.95
CA GLN A 7 -8.41 -20.93 -23.18
C GLN A 7 -9.75 -20.18 -23.12
N ALA A 8 -10.49 -20.27 -22.01
CA ALA A 8 -11.74 -19.54 -21.86
C ALA A 8 -11.56 -18.02 -21.99
N ILE A 9 -10.45 -17.47 -21.48
CA ILE A 9 -10.12 -16.05 -21.63
C ILE A 9 -9.88 -15.68 -23.08
N VAL A 10 -9.15 -16.50 -23.83
CA VAL A 10 -8.87 -16.27 -25.25
C VAL A 10 -10.16 -16.31 -26.07
N ASP A 11 -11.00 -17.33 -25.84
CA ASP A 11 -12.16 -17.61 -26.67
C ASP A 11 -13.36 -16.69 -26.39
N GLN A 12 -13.54 -16.24 -25.14
CA GLN A 12 -14.79 -15.60 -24.72
C GLN A 12 -14.64 -14.14 -24.30
N CYS A 13 -13.41 -13.65 -24.01
CA CYS A 13 -13.25 -12.29 -23.53
C CYS A 13 -13.47 -11.24 -24.63
N GLN A 14 -14.46 -10.37 -24.39
CA GLN A 14 -14.63 -9.12 -25.13
C GLN A 14 -14.02 -7.98 -24.29
N TRP A 15 -12.94 -7.39 -24.79
CA TRP A 15 -12.17 -6.43 -24.04
C TRP A 15 -12.73 -5.03 -24.14
N GLN A 16 -13.07 -4.44 -22.98
CA GLN A 16 -13.44 -3.05 -22.85
C GLN A 16 -12.27 -2.25 -22.27
N GLN A 17 -11.85 -1.22 -22.95
CA GLN A 17 -10.80 -0.32 -22.44
C GLN A 17 -11.38 0.62 -21.40
N VAL A 18 -10.77 0.63 -20.22
CA VAL A 18 -11.19 1.47 -19.08
C VAL A 18 -10.21 2.63 -18.86
N ALA A 19 -8.93 2.39 -19.12
CA ALA A 19 -7.89 3.41 -19.05
C ALA A 19 -6.76 3.04 -20.02
N PRO A 20 -5.86 3.96 -20.36
CA PRO A 20 -4.70 3.65 -21.19
C PRO A 20 -3.94 2.43 -20.66
N GLY A 21 -3.86 1.36 -21.46
CA GLY A 21 -3.21 0.11 -21.10
C GLY A 21 -3.92 -0.74 -20.04
N LEU A 22 -5.18 -0.44 -19.71
CA LEU A 22 -6.02 -1.24 -18.80
C LEU A 22 -7.32 -1.62 -19.49
N GLN A 23 -7.57 -2.90 -19.59
CA GLN A 23 -8.78 -3.47 -20.18
C GLN A 23 -9.44 -4.47 -19.26
N VAL A 24 -10.76 -4.53 -19.31
CA VAL A 24 -11.58 -5.46 -18.53
C VAL A 24 -12.49 -6.27 -19.44
N SER A 25 -12.83 -7.46 -19.00
CA SER A 25 -13.82 -8.31 -19.64
C SER A 25 -14.56 -9.13 -18.60
N GLU A 26 -15.71 -9.62 -18.95
CA GLU A 26 -16.54 -10.48 -18.11
C GLU A 26 -16.95 -11.72 -18.89
N LEU A 27 -16.94 -12.86 -18.21
CA LEU A 27 -17.47 -14.11 -18.74
C LEU A 27 -18.08 -14.97 -17.64
N ARG A 28 -18.84 -15.96 -18.00
CA ARG A 28 -19.26 -17.02 -17.07
C ARG A 28 -18.30 -18.18 -17.17
N TYR A 29 -17.73 -18.56 -16.04
CA TYR A 29 -16.74 -19.64 -15.99
C TYR A 29 -17.11 -20.64 -14.88
N GLN A 30 -17.06 -21.92 -15.21
CA GLN A 30 -17.27 -23.01 -14.25
C GLN A 30 -15.91 -23.64 -13.94
N PRO A 31 -15.35 -23.41 -12.74
CA PRO A 31 -14.14 -24.11 -12.32
C PRO A 31 -14.39 -25.61 -12.19
N HIS A 32 -13.34 -26.41 -12.40
CA HIS A 32 -13.43 -27.85 -12.21
C HIS A 32 -13.84 -28.17 -10.76
N GLY A 33 -14.85 -29.06 -10.62
CA GLY A 33 -15.41 -29.45 -9.32
C GLY A 33 -16.45 -28.48 -8.73
N TRP A 34 -16.88 -27.48 -9.49
CA TRP A 34 -17.99 -26.60 -9.09
C TRP A 34 -19.28 -26.98 -9.82
N ASP A 35 -20.41 -26.89 -9.12
CA ASP A 35 -21.71 -27.26 -9.66
C ASP A 35 -22.27 -26.24 -10.65
N GLU A 36 -21.84 -24.98 -10.53
CA GLU A 36 -22.36 -23.87 -11.33
C GLU A 36 -21.26 -22.96 -11.90
N ALA A 37 -21.54 -22.40 -13.09
CA ALA A 37 -20.74 -21.33 -13.64
C ALA A 37 -20.96 -20.03 -12.87
N LYS A 38 -19.88 -19.40 -12.44
CA LYS A 38 -19.88 -18.11 -11.74
C LYS A 38 -19.40 -17.00 -12.66
N ARG A 39 -19.72 -15.76 -12.29
CA ARG A 39 -19.19 -14.58 -12.98
C ARG A 39 -17.70 -14.48 -12.76
N LEU A 40 -16.94 -14.39 -13.84
CA LEU A 40 -15.51 -14.17 -13.85
C LEU A 40 -15.23 -12.79 -14.44
N VAL A 41 -14.62 -11.94 -13.66
CA VAL A 41 -14.07 -10.66 -14.11
C VAL A 41 -12.61 -10.86 -14.44
N VAL A 42 -12.24 -10.53 -15.68
CA VAL A 42 -10.86 -10.61 -16.14
C VAL A 42 -10.35 -9.20 -16.45
N VAL A 43 -9.18 -8.91 -15.98
CA VAL A 43 -8.51 -7.64 -16.21
C VAL A 43 -7.14 -7.92 -16.84
N ARG A 44 -6.80 -7.15 -17.88
CA ARG A 44 -5.44 -7.15 -18.41
C ARG A 44 -4.84 -5.75 -18.39
N GLN A 45 -3.58 -5.70 -18.04
CA GLN A 45 -2.82 -4.46 -17.94
C GLN A 45 -1.57 -4.58 -18.81
N HIS A 46 -1.36 -3.61 -19.69
CA HIS A 46 -0.17 -3.55 -20.55
C HIS A 46 1.08 -3.32 -19.69
N MET A 47 2.07 -4.18 -19.84
CA MET A 47 3.35 -4.07 -19.15
C MET A 47 4.25 -3.07 -19.90
N GLN A 48 4.35 -1.84 -19.40
CA GLN A 48 5.38 -0.92 -19.86
C GLN A 48 6.73 -1.42 -19.33
N ARG A 49 7.65 -1.81 -20.21
CA ARG A 49 9.04 -2.06 -19.84
C ARG A 49 9.63 -0.75 -19.29
N LYS A 50 9.96 -0.72 -18.01
CA LYS A 50 10.80 0.36 -17.48
C LYS A 50 12.19 0.21 -18.11
N ALA A 51 12.63 1.22 -18.85
CA ALA A 51 14.00 1.28 -19.33
C ALA A 51 14.96 1.20 -18.11
N GLY A 52 15.85 0.19 -18.08
CA GLY A 52 16.85 0.00 -17.02
C GLY A 52 16.50 -0.95 -15.87
N GLY A 53 15.35 -1.60 -15.90
CA GLY A 53 15.03 -2.68 -14.95
C GLY A 53 15.67 -3.99 -15.35
N VAL A 54 16.33 -4.68 -14.42
CA VAL A 54 16.70 -6.09 -14.60
C VAL A 54 15.43 -6.85 -15.00
N PRO A 55 15.44 -7.65 -16.08
CA PRO A 55 14.27 -8.41 -16.48
C PRO A 55 13.97 -9.42 -15.36
N GLY A 56 13.05 -9.08 -14.48
CA GLY A 56 12.46 -10.06 -13.59
C GLY A 56 11.82 -11.13 -14.46
N LYS A 57 11.97 -12.40 -14.12
CA LYS A 57 11.28 -13.54 -14.74
C LYS A 57 9.77 -13.42 -14.49
N THR A 58 9.12 -12.41 -15.06
CA THR A 58 7.67 -12.41 -15.18
C THR A 58 7.37 -13.31 -16.36
N LEU A 59 7.10 -14.58 -16.07
CA LEU A 59 6.60 -15.52 -17.07
C LEU A 59 5.35 -14.89 -17.67
N SER A 60 5.38 -14.61 -18.97
CA SER A 60 4.18 -14.26 -19.71
C SER A 60 3.21 -15.43 -19.57
N LEU A 61 1.96 -15.16 -19.19
CA LEU A 61 0.94 -16.18 -19.06
C LEU A 61 0.64 -16.85 -20.41
N PHE A 62 0.95 -16.14 -21.49
CA PHE A 62 0.74 -16.50 -22.88
C PHE A 62 2.03 -16.26 -23.66
N ALA A 63 3.10 -16.98 -23.27
CA ALA A 63 4.44 -16.80 -23.85
C ALA A 63 4.47 -17.08 -25.36
N ASP A 64 3.57 -17.93 -25.83
CA ASP A 64 3.55 -18.46 -27.21
C ASP A 64 2.60 -17.67 -28.13
N ASP A 65 1.84 -16.69 -27.60
CA ASP A 65 0.89 -15.89 -28.38
C ASP A 65 1.36 -14.43 -28.49
N PRO A 66 1.77 -13.97 -29.70
CA PRO A 66 2.26 -12.62 -29.93
C PRO A 66 1.28 -11.51 -29.53
N ASP A 67 -0.03 -11.73 -29.75
CA ASP A 67 -1.09 -10.76 -29.48
C ASP A 67 -1.40 -10.63 -27.99
N LEU A 68 -1.03 -11.63 -27.20
CA LEU A 68 -1.24 -11.68 -25.76
C LEU A 68 0.04 -11.35 -24.97
N GLN A 69 1.20 -11.30 -25.65
CA GLN A 69 2.45 -10.88 -25.04
C GLN A 69 2.40 -9.42 -24.59
N GLY A 70 3.06 -9.12 -23.49
CA GLY A 70 3.12 -7.77 -22.96
C GLY A 70 1.93 -7.39 -22.07
N TRP A 71 0.97 -8.29 -21.84
CA TRP A 71 -0.14 -8.09 -20.92
C TRP A 71 0.01 -8.89 -19.63
N ARG A 72 -0.32 -8.26 -18.52
CA ARG A 72 -0.48 -8.93 -17.22
C ARG A 72 -1.96 -9.15 -16.98
N TYR A 73 -2.34 -10.41 -16.70
CA TYR A 73 -3.72 -10.80 -16.48
C TYR A 73 -4.03 -10.98 -15.00
N GLY A 74 -5.23 -10.56 -14.60
CA GLY A 74 -5.85 -10.88 -13.31
C GLY A 74 -7.25 -11.42 -13.56
N ALA A 75 -7.64 -12.50 -12.88
CA ALA A 75 -8.96 -13.10 -12.98
C ALA A 75 -9.58 -13.25 -11.58
N MET A 76 -10.82 -12.82 -11.43
CA MET A 76 -11.54 -12.80 -10.16
C MET A 76 -12.92 -13.40 -10.34
N LEU A 77 -13.18 -14.52 -9.65
CA LEU A 77 -14.54 -15.06 -9.51
C LEU A 77 -15.30 -14.23 -8.48
N THR A 78 -16.52 -13.84 -8.81
CA THR A 78 -17.34 -13.01 -7.94
C THR A 78 -18.83 -13.29 -8.15
N ASP A 79 -19.60 -13.08 -7.11
CA ASP A 79 -21.06 -13.04 -7.12
C ASP A 79 -21.60 -11.58 -7.01
N LEU A 80 -20.69 -10.60 -6.87
CA LEU A 80 -21.03 -9.19 -6.76
C LEU A 80 -21.67 -8.67 -8.06
N GLY A 81 -22.75 -7.90 -7.95
CA GLY A 81 -23.40 -7.21 -9.06
C GLY A 81 -22.72 -5.91 -9.51
N LEU A 82 -21.52 -5.62 -9.02
CA LEU A 82 -20.78 -4.40 -9.37
C LEU A 82 -20.20 -4.45 -10.79
N PRO A 83 -19.99 -3.30 -11.45
CA PRO A 83 -19.24 -3.23 -12.71
C PRO A 83 -17.83 -3.87 -12.57
N ALA A 84 -17.31 -4.47 -13.66
CA ALA A 84 -16.02 -5.17 -13.65
C ALA A 84 -14.86 -4.35 -13.09
N ILE A 85 -14.81 -3.07 -13.42
CA ILE A 85 -13.77 -2.17 -12.93
C ILE A 85 -13.85 -1.92 -11.43
N GLU A 86 -15.06 -1.88 -10.86
CA GLU A 86 -15.25 -1.72 -9.42
C GLU A 86 -14.86 -2.99 -8.67
N VAL A 87 -15.19 -4.17 -9.21
CA VAL A 87 -14.71 -5.45 -8.67
C VAL A 87 -13.18 -5.48 -8.65
N TRP A 88 -12.54 -5.02 -9.72
CA TRP A 88 -11.08 -4.91 -9.78
C TRP A 88 -10.52 -3.95 -8.73
N ASN A 89 -11.11 -2.76 -8.57
CA ASN A 89 -10.68 -1.77 -7.59
C ASN A 89 -10.86 -2.29 -6.16
N LEU A 90 -11.95 -2.99 -5.88
CA LEU A 90 -12.19 -3.64 -4.60
C LEU A 90 -11.13 -4.71 -4.31
N TYR A 91 -10.82 -5.56 -5.29
CA TYR A 91 -9.80 -6.60 -5.16
C TYR A 91 -8.40 -6.02 -4.95
N ARG A 92 -8.08 -4.90 -5.60
CA ARG A 92 -6.80 -4.21 -5.37
C ARG A 92 -6.63 -3.70 -3.94
N GLY A 93 -7.72 -3.33 -3.28
CA GLY A 93 -7.72 -2.94 -1.86
C GLY A 93 -7.18 -4.05 -0.95
N ARG A 94 -7.32 -5.33 -1.34
CA ARG A 94 -6.73 -6.45 -0.61
C ARG A 94 -5.21 -6.36 -0.50
N ALA A 95 -4.52 -5.94 -1.56
CA ALA A 95 -3.07 -5.77 -1.53
C ALA A 95 -2.64 -4.69 -0.51
N ASP A 96 -3.44 -3.65 -0.32
CA ASP A 96 -3.19 -2.65 0.72
C ASP A 96 -3.36 -3.24 2.12
N CYS A 97 -4.40 -4.03 2.34
CA CYS A 97 -4.60 -4.76 3.61
C CYS A 97 -3.42 -5.69 3.94
N GLU A 98 -2.96 -6.48 2.96
CA GLU A 98 -1.81 -7.36 3.13
C GLU A 98 -0.53 -6.57 3.46
N ASN A 99 -0.31 -5.43 2.82
CA ASN A 99 0.81 -4.54 3.11
C ASN A 99 0.71 -3.94 4.52
N ARG A 100 -0.49 -3.59 5.00
CA ARG A 100 -0.72 -3.10 6.37
C ARG A 100 -0.42 -4.17 7.41
N ILE A 101 -0.89 -5.40 7.18
CA ILE A 101 -0.57 -6.54 8.05
C ILE A 101 0.94 -6.80 8.08
N LYS A 102 1.60 -6.73 6.93
CA LYS A 102 3.06 -6.88 6.84
C LYS A 102 3.80 -5.78 7.61
N GLU A 103 3.36 -4.54 7.50
CA GLU A 103 3.93 -3.42 8.26
C GLU A 103 3.72 -3.60 9.77
N LEU A 104 2.53 -4.00 10.20
CA LEU A 104 2.25 -4.31 11.61
C LEU A 104 3.17 -5.39 12.15
N LYS A 105 3.42 -6.45 11.38
CA LYS A 105 4.35 -7.52 11.79
C LYS A 105 5.79 -7.04 11.83
N ALA A 106 6.28 -6.44 10.74
CA ALA A 106 7.69 -6.11 10.58
C ALA A 106 8.12 -4.87 11.38
N ASP A 107 7.31 -3.81 11.37
CA ASP A 107 7.69 -2.51 11.92
C ASP A 107 7.13 -2.28 13.33
N PHE A 108 6.01 -2.93 13.69
CA PHE A 108 5.36 -2.81 15.00
C PHE A 108 5.48 -4.06 15.87
N GLY A 109 6.22 -5.07 15.41
CA GLY A 109 6.55 -6.26 16.19
C GLY A 109 5.37 -7.18 16.52
N LEU A 110 4.31 -7.18 15.70
CA LEU A 110 3.08 -7.91 15.99
C LEU A 110 3.27 -9.43 16.05
N ASP A 111 4.29 -9.96 15.39
CA ASP A 111 4.67 -11.38 15.37
C ASP A 111 5.80 -11.74 16.35
N SER A 112 6.26 -10.75 17.12
CA SER A 112 7.43 -10.89 18.02
C SER A 112 7.06 -11.01 19.51
N PHE A 113 5.76 -11.10 19.83
CA PHE A 113 5.32 -11.22 21.22
C PHE A 113 5.65 -12.59 21.80
N VAL A 114 6.54 -12.61 22.78
CA VAL A 114 6.91 -13.81 23.55
C VAL A 114 6.32 -13.70 24.96
N LEU A 115 4.98 -13.55 25.03
CA LEU A 115 4.25 -13.44 26.28
C LEU A 115 3.56 -14.78 26.59
N ARG A 116 3.61 -15.22 27.85
CA ARG A 116 3.02 -16.49 28.27
C ARG A 116 1.53 -16.36 28.67
N ASP A 117 1.12 -15.14 28.96
CA ASP A 117 -0.23 -14.83 29.39
C ASP A 117 -1.06 -14.29 28.22
N PHE A 118 -2.30 -14.75 28.08
CA PHE A 118 -3.21 -14.33 27.01
C PHE A 118 -3.54 -12.84 27.10
N TRP A 119 -3.89 -12.35 28.30
CA TRP A 119 -4.28 -10.97 28.50
C TRP A 119 -3.11 -9.99 28.30
N ALA A 120 -1.92 -10.41 28.70
CA ALA A 120 -0.70 -9.64 28.42
C ALA A 120 -0.43 -9.54 26.91
N THR A 121 -0.67 -10.62 26.16
CA THR A 121 -0.54 -10.63 24.69
C THR A 121 -1.58 -9.73 24.04
N GLU A 122 -2.83 -9.78 24.50
CA GLU A 122 -3.92 -8.91 24.02
C GLU A 122 -3.61 -7.43 24.30
N ALA A 123 -3.14 -7.11 25.50
CA ALA A 123 -2.72 -5.74 25.83
C ALA A 123 -1.59 -5.24 24.95
N ALA A 124 -0.56 -6.07 24.72
CA ALA A 124 0.57 -5.73 23.84
C ALA A 124 0.10 -5.50 22.38
N LEU A 125 -0.82 -6.35 21.90
CA LEU A 125 -1.46 -6.18 20.59
C LEU A 125 -2.21 -4.84 20.53
N GLY A 126 -2.99 -4.52 21.56
CA GLY A 126 -3.74 -3.25 21.66
C GLY A 126 -2.81 -2.03 21.59
N VAL A 127 -1.68 -2.05 22.30
CA VAL A 127 -0.68 -0.99 22.27
C VAL A 127 -0.05 -0.86 20.88
N SER A 128 0.30 -1.96 20.23
CA SER A 128 0.84 -1.95 18.87
C SER A 128 -0.15 -1.40 17.85
N MET A 129 -1.44 -1.76 17.97
CA MET A 129 -2.51 -1.21 17.13
C MET A 129 -2.72 0.28 17.36
N LEU A 130 -2.64 0.74 18.62
CA LEU A 130 -2.71 2.16 18.94
C LEU A 130 -1.54 2.93 18.32
N ALA A 131 -0.32 2.42 18.45
CA ALA A 131 0.87 3.03 17.85
C ALA A 131 0.75 3.11 16.33
N TYR A 132 0.25 2.06 15.68
CA TYR A 132 -0.03 2.05 14.25
C TYR A 132 -1.05 3.12 13.83
N ASN A 133 -2.15 3.24 14.60
CA ASN A 133 -3.19 4.23 14.33
C ASN A 133 -2.66 5.67 14.50
N LEU A 134 -1.88 5.94 15.56
CA LEU A 134 -1.22 7.23 15.76
C LEU A 134 -0.28 7.57 14.60
N MET A 135 0.49 6.58 14.12
CA MET A 135 1.36 6.77 12.97
C MET A 135 0.57 7.00 11.68
N SER A 136 -0.59 6.37 11.52
CA SER A 136 -1.51 6.63 10.40
C SER A 136 -2.06 8.05 10.44
N VAL A 137 -2.48 8.54 11.61
CA VAL A 137 -2.90 9.94 11.81
C VAL A 137 -1.76 10.89 11.45
N PHE A 138 -0.55 10.64 11.94
CA PHE A 138 0.63 11.45 11.62
C PHE A 138 0.88 11.53 10.10
N ARG A 139 0.78 10.40 9.39
CA ARG A 139 0.92 10.37 7.92
C ARG A 139 -0.13 11.23 7.22
N HIS A 140 -1.37 11.19 7.68
CA HIS A 140 -2.48 11.93 7.06
C HIS A 140 -2.47 13.42 7.40
N THR A 141 -2.20 13.77 8.64
CA THR A 141 -2.33 15.15 9.13
C THR A 141 -1.05 15.97 8.95
N VAL A 142 0.10 15.38 9.27
CA VAL A 142 1.39 16.08 9.27
C VAL A 142 2.11 15.89 7.94
N MET A 143 2.24 14.65 7.45
CA MET A 143 2.98 14.40 6.22
C MET A 143 2.21 14.78 4.97
N ARG A 144 0.89 14.61 4.96
CA ARG A 144 -0.02 14.95 3.84
C ARG A 144 0.46 14.43 2.48
N GLN A 145 1.21 13.34 2.47
CA GLN A 145 1.78 12.77 1.25
C GLN A 145 0.86 11.73 0.64
N LYS A 146 0.78 11.71 -0.71
CA LYS A 146 0.01 10.70 -1.46
C LYS A 146 0.60 9.29 -1.36
N VAL A 147 1.90 9.18 -1.08
CA VAL A 147 2.61 7.89 -1.00
C VAL A 147 2.67 7.43 0.44
N HIS A 148 2.22 6.21 0.69
CA HIS A 148 2.34 5.58 2.00
C HIS A 148 3.81 5.21 2.27
N HIS A 149 4.38 5.79 3.32
CA HIS A 149 5.70 5.42 3.83
C HIS A 149 5.56 4.49 5.02
N THR A 150 6.31 3.38 5.01
CA THR A 150 6.41 2.46 6.15
C THR A 150 7.07 3.15 7.35
N LEU A 151 6.88 2.59 8.55
CA LEU A 151 7.50 3.13 9.77
C LEU A 151 9.03 3.17 9.65
N ALA A 152 9.65 2.14 9.09
CA ALA A 152 11.10 2.11 8.86
C ALA A 152 11.56 3.31 8.00
N THR A 153 10.83 3.62 6.92
CA THR A 153 11.12 4.79 6.09
C THR A 153 10.94 6.10 6.85
N LEU A 154 9.88 6.22 7.67
CA LEU A 154 9.61 7.41 8.47
C LEU A 154 10.66 7.60 9.55
N HIS A 155 11.10 6.51 10.19
CA HIS A 155 12.18 6.57 11.17
C HIS A 155 13.41 7.27 10.60
N HIS A 156 13.88 6.86 9.43
CA HIS A 156 15.06 7.47 8.81
C HIS A 156 14.84 8.88 8.26
N LYS A 157 13.63 9.19 7.79
CA LYS A 157 13.36 10.48 7.15
C LYS A 157 12.98 11.58 8.14
N VAL A 158 12.26 11.23 9.20
CA VAL A 158 11.61 12.18 10.10
C VAL A 158 12.08 12.06 11.54
N LEU A 159 12.17 10.83 12.07
CA LEU A 159 12.39 10.62 13.51
C LEU A 159 13.88 10.53 13.87
N ALA A 160 14.71 9.92 13.02
CA ALA A 160 16.15 9.81 13.24
C ALA A 160 16.88 11.09 12.80
N VAL A 161 16.58 12.22 13.47
CA VAL A 161 17.21 13.51 13.23
C VAL A 161 18.06 13.86 14.44
N GLY A 162 19.35 14.13 14.21
CA GLY A 162 20.25 14.60 15.26
C GLY A 162 19.77 15.92 15.85
N ALA A 163 19.86 16.07 17.14
CA ALA A 163 19.45 17.29 17.83
C ALA A 163 20.42 17.64 18.96
N PHE A 164 20.56 18.92 19.25
CA PHE A 164 21.32 19.39 20.41
C PHE A 164 20.67 20.60 21.05
N TRP A 165 20.87 20.75 22.36
CA TRP A 165 20.41 21.91 23.09
C TRP A 165 21.41 23.04 22.98
N GLU A 166 20.95 24.19 22.55
CA GLU A 166 21.70 25.43 22.59
C GLU A 166 21.20 26.29 23.75
N ASN A 167 22.09 26.55 24.70
CA ASN A 167 21.82 27.46 25.81
C ASN A 167 22.24 28.89 25.43
N PRO A 168 21.31 29.81 25.23
CA PRO A 168 21.64 31.18 24.88
C PRO A 168 22.46 31.84 26.00
N LYS A 169 23.53 32.56 25.61
CA LYS A 169 24.38 33.32 26.55
C LYS A 169 23.67 34.60 27.05
N VAL A 170 22.62 35.04 26.36
CA VAL A 170 21.86 36.29 26.62
C VAL A 170 20.50 35.96 27.25
N LYS A 171 20.04 36.78 28.16
CA LYS A 171 18.68 36.64 28.76
C LYS A 171 17.58 37.07 27.78
N PRO A 172 16.40 36.42 27.75
CA PRO A 172 16.02 35.27 28.61
C PRO A 172 16.73 33.99 28.17
N LYS A 173 17.27 33.22 29.14
CA LYS A 173 17.97 31.91 28.90
C LYS A 173 16.95 30.80 28.59
N ILE A 174 16.27 30.90 27.48
CA ILE A 174 15.37 29.85 27.00
C ILE A 174 16.17 28.86 26.20
N PRO A 175 16.35 27.59 26.64
CA PRO A 175 17.07 26.60 25.89
C PRO A 175 16.34 26.33 24.58
N THR A 176 17.09 26.33 23.48
CA THR A 176 16.55 26.10 22.15
C THR A 176 17.06 24.75 21.65
N LEU A 177 16.12 23.91 21.20
CA LEU A 177 16.47 22.65 20.54
C LEU A 177 16.80 22.92 19.08
N ARG A 178 18.04 22.65 18.68
CA ARG A 178 18.44 22.72 17.28
C ARG A 178 18.47 21.35 16.65
N LEU A 179 17.83 21.24 15.48
CA LEU A 179 17.75 20.01 14.70
C LEU A 179 18.78 20.04 13.57
N ALA A 180 19.53 18.95 13.45
CA ALA A 180 20.53 18.76 12.39
C ALA A 180 19.87 18.17 11.13
N VAL A 181 19.12 18.98 10.41
CA VAL A 181 18.46 18.59 9.16
C VAL A 181 19.36 18.90 7.97
N ALA A 182 19.58 17.92 7.09
CA ALA A 182 20.33 18.10 5.86
C ALA A 182 19.73 19.24 5.00
N ARG A 183 20.59 20.11 4.44
CA ARG A 183 20.16 21.32 3.72
C ARG A 183 19.08 21.06 2.66
N GLN A 184 19.20 19.96 1.92
CA GLN A 184 18.24 19.57 0.88
C GLN A 184 16.85 19.20 1.41
N ARG A 185 16.75 18.85 2.70
CA ARG A 185 15.49 18.43 3.34
C ARG A 185 14.86 19.52 4.20
N ARG A 186 15.53 20.66 4.44
CA ARG A 186 15.05 21.70 5.36
C ARG A 186 13.66 22.19 5.00
N HIS A 187 13.47 22.64 3.76
CA HIS A 187 12.18 23.16 3.31
C HIS A 187 11.03 22.13 3.50
N TRP A 188 11.29 20.86 3.17
CA TRP A 188 10.32 19.80 3.39
C TRP A 188 10.05 19.58 4.89
N PHE A 189 11.08 19.60 5.73
CA PHE A 189 10.96 19.42 7.17
C PHE A 189 10.23 20.59 7.85
N GLU A 190 10.48 21.82 7.41
CA GLU A 190 9.77 23.02 7.85
C GLU A 190 8.27 22.92 7.53
N GLY A 191 7.91 22.40 6.35
CA GLY A 191 6.54 22.12 5.99
C GLY A 191 5.87 21.09 6.91
N LEU A 192 6.58 20.02 7.29
CA LEU A 192 6.07 19.05 8.28
C LEU A 192 5.83 19.69 9.62
N TRP A 193 6.73 20.57 10.07
CA TRP A 193 6.63 21.28 11.33
C TRP A 193 5.43 22.23 11.37
N ALA A 194 5.21 22.96 10.29
CA ALA A 194 4.04 23.81 10.12
C ALA A 194 2.73 23.00 10.18
N ASN A 195 2.66 21.90 9.43
CA ASN A 195 1.50 21.02 9.45
C ASN A 195 1.23 20.42 10.84
N ALA A 196 2.29 20.09 11.60
CA ALA A 196 2.14 19.60 12.98
C ALA A 196 1.54 20.66 13.90
N GLY A 197 1.93 21.92 13.74
CA GLY A 197 1.33 23.04 14.47
C GLY A 197 -0.15 23.23 14.15
N GLU A 198 -0.54 23.11 12.90
CA GLU A 198 -1.95 23.16 12.47
C GLU A 198 -2.77 21.98 13.01
N ALA A 199 -2.19 20.77 13.03
CA ALA A 199 -2.87 19.57 13.51
C ALA A 199 -3.22 19.63 15.00
N VAL A 200 -2.44 20.35 15.80
CA VAL A 200 -2.72 20.56 17.24
C VAL A 200 -3.91 21.50 17.46
N VAL A 201 -4.30 22.29 16.47
CA VAL A 201 -5.44 23.22 16.51
C VAL A 201 -6.76 22.55 16.14
N LEU A 202 -6.82 21.25 15.92
CA LEU A 202 -8.08 20.53 15.83
C LEU A 202 -8.82 20.68 17.17
N LYS A 203 -9.60 21.76 17.26
CA LYS A 203 -10.52 21.99 18.38
C LYS A 203 -11.47 20.79 18.42
N MET A 204 -11.45 20.12 19.54
CA MET A 204 -12.56 19.27 19.94
C MET A 204 -13.68 20.24 20.35
N ASP A 205 -14.63 20.48 19.45
CA ASP A 205 -15.92 21.11 19.78
C ASP A 205 -16.81 20.06 20.46
#